data_fc82c71c204361a1c7bd0b3a3bbc06c5
#
_entry.id   fc82c71c204361a1c7bd0b3a3bbc06c5
#
_cell.length_a   1.000
_cell.length_b   1.000
_cell.length_c   1.000
_cell.angle_alpha   90.00
_cell.angle_beta   90.00
_cell.angle_gamma   90.00
#
_symmetry.space_group_name_H-M   'P 1'
#
loop_
_entity.id
_entity.type
_entity.pdbx_description
1 polymer ?
#
loop_
_entity_poly.entity_id
_entity_poly.type
_entity_poly.pdbx_seq_one_letter_code
_entity_poly.pdbx_strand_id
1 'polypeptide(L)'
;VQRALDEEFFEPRYRDARRADQGTMRVAASLGGERFEKNEIDAATGRSSGAIAQSLNRLITDNLLYRDDHGVYAYTAPLFGDFMRRRHPRLEEDV
;
A
#
# COMPACT_ATOMS: atom_id res chain seq x y z
N VAL A 1 -5.33 21.44 -7.35
CA VAL A 1 -4.04 20.75 -7.50
C VAL A 1 -4.08 19.38 -6.86
N GLN A 2 -4.48 19.32 -5.59
CA GLN A 2 -4.57 18.04 -4.89
C GLN A 2 -5.53 17.07 -5.58
N ARG A 3 -6.66 17.60 -6.02
CA ARG A 3 -7.68 16.80 -6.70
C ARG A 3 -7.17 16.23 -8.01
N ALA A 4 -6.43 17.00 -8.78
CA ALA A 4 -5.87 16.55 -10.04
C ALA A 4 -4.85 15.44 -9.81
N LEU A 5 -3.99 15.58 -8.78
CA LEU A 5 -3.05 14.54 -8.41
C LEU A 5 -3.77 13.23 -8.04
N ASP A 6 -4.82 13.34 -7.22
CA ASP A 6 -5.58 12.19 -6.79
C ASP A 6 -6.21 11.47 -7.99
N GLU A 7 -6.89 12.22 -8.86
CA GLU A 7 -7.67 11.63 -9.95
C GLU A 7 -6.82 11.18 -11.14
N GLU A 8 -5.76 11.91 -11.46
CA GLU A 8 -4.99 11.67 -12.67
C GLU A 8 -3.72 10.85 -12.43
N PHE A 9 -3.20 10.87 -11.21
CA PHE A 9 -1.94 10.18 -10.91
C PHE A 9 -2.15 9.02 -9.94
N PHE A 10 -2.72 9.28 -8.76
CA PHE A 10 -2.81 8.27 -7.70
C PHE A 10 -3.93 7.25 -7.94
N GLU A 11 -5.11 7.71 -8.28
CA GLU A 11 -6.27 6.83 -8.41
C GLU A 11 -6.07 5.75 -9.48
N PRO A 12 -5.54 6.05 -10.68
CA PRO A 12 -5.30 5.01 -11.67
C PRO A 12 -4.32 3.94 -11.18
N ARG A 13 -3.30 4.34 -10.44
CA ARG A 13 -2.33 3.39 -9.90
C ARG A 13 -2.98 2.45 -8.90
N TYR A 14 -3.84 2.97 -8.05
CA TYR A 14 -4.57 2.16 -7.10
C TYR A 14 -5.51 1.19 -7.82
N ARG A 15 -6.26 1.68 -8.78
CA ARG A 15 -7.25 0.85 -9.51
C ARG A 15 -6.61 -0.27 -10.31
N ASP A 16 -5.42 -0.05 -10.85
CA ASP A 16 -4.74 -1.04 -11.66
C ASP A 16 -4.17 -2.19 -10.82
N ALA A 17 -4.04 -2.01 -9.52
CA ALA A 17 -3.55 -3.07 -8.66
C ALA A 17 -4.62 -4.14 -8.46
N ARG A 18 -4.18 -5.37 -8.20
CA ARG A 18 -5.10 -6.46 -7.88
C ARG A 18 -5.83 -6.17 -6.58
N ARG A 19 -7.02 -6.75 -6.41
CA ARG A 19 -7.80 -6.53 -5.18
C ARG A 19 -7.01 -6.84 -3.91
N ALA A 20 -6.28 -7.95 -3.91
CA ALA A 20 -5.47 -8.31 -2.75
C ALA A 20 -4.39 -7.26 -2.47
N ASP A 21 -3.82 -6.70 -3.53
CA ASP A 21 -2.76 -5.69 -3.41
C ASP A 21 -3.32 -4.34 -3.00
N GLN A 22 -4.53 -4.01 -3.44
CA GLN A 22 -5.24 -2.83 -2.96
C GLN A 22 -5.44 -2.92 -1.45
N GLY A 23 -5.86 -4.09 -0.96
CA GLY A 23 -6.01 -4.33 0.47
C GLY A 23 -4.70 -4.16 1.23
N THR A 24 -3.61 -4.67 0.68
CA THR A 24 -2.28 -4.52 1.28
C THR A 24 -1.91 -3.05 1.40
N MET A 25 -2.17 -2.26 0.34
CA MET A 25 -1.89 -0.83 0.37
C MET A 25 -2.76 -0.09 1.38
N ARG A 26 -4.04 -0.46 1.50
CA ARG A 26 -4.93 0.15 2.50
C ARG A 26 -4.42 -0.11 3.92
N VAL A 27 -4.00 -1.34 4.20
CA VAL A 27 -3.47 -1.68 5.52
C VAL A 27 -2.17 -0.93 5.78
N ALA A 28 -1.26 -0.91 4.80
CA ALA A 28 0.01 -0.20 4.94
C ALA A 28 -0.22 1.28 5.24
N ALA A 29 -1.13 1.91 4.52
CA ALA A 29 -1.43 3.34 4.74
C ALA A 29 -2.04 3.58 6.11
N SER A 30 -2.81 2.61 6.63
CA SER A 30 -3.44 2.75 7.94
C SER A 30 -2.42 2.74 9.09
N LEU A 31 -1.20 2.30 8.84
CA LEU A 31 -0.13 2.34 9.84
C LEU A 31 0.38 3.76 10.08
N GLY A 32 0.03 4.69 9.23
CA GLY A 32 0.20 6.12 9.46
C GLY A 32 1.48 6.75 8.92
N GLY A 33 2.47 5.95 8.54
CA GLY A 33 3.73 6.49 8.03
C GLY A 33 3.88 6.34 6.53
N GLU A 34 4.96 6.87 6.01
CA GLU A 34 5.33 6.68 4.61
C GLU A 34 6.20 5.44 4.43
N ARG A 35 6.68 4.87 5.54
CA ARG A 35 7.54 3.68 5.55
C ARG A 35 6.92 2.65 6.50
N PHE A 36 7.11 1.39 6.19
CA PHE A 36 6.57 0.31 7.01
C PHE A 36 7.37 -0.97 6.82
N GLU A 37 7.24 -1.89 7.77
CA GLU A 37 7.87 -3.19 7.69
C GLU A 37 6.81 -4.25 7.44
N LYS A 38 7.21 -5.36 6.81
CA LYS A 38 6.29 -6.45 6.50
C LYS A 38 5.61 -6.99 7.75
N ASN A 39 6.36 -7.12 8.86
CA ASN A 39 5.79 -7.66 10.09
C ASN A 39 4.67 -6.80 10.66
N GLU A 40 4.70 -5.49 10.40
CA GLU A 40 3.60 -4.61 10.81
C GLU A 40 2.32 -4.94 10.04
N ILE A 41 2.44 -5.26 8.76
CA ILE A 41 1.29 -5.69 7.97
C ILE A 41 0.82 -7.07 8.39
N ASP A 42 1.76 -8.00 8.60
CA ASP A 42 1.42 -9.34 9.08
C ASP A 42 0.61 -9.27 10.38
N ALA A 43 1.02 -8.41 11.30
CA ALA A 43 0.34 -8.24 12.58
C ALA A 43 -1.03 -7.58 12.44
N ALA A 44 -1.22 -6.78 11.40
CA ALA A 44 -2.44 -6.00 11.21
C ALA A 44 -3.52 -6.74 10.43
N THR A 45 -3.20 -7.87 9.80
CA THR A 45 -4.15 -8.62 8.98
C THR A 45 -4.25 -10.06 9.43
N GLY A 46 -5.33 -10.74 9.02
CA GLY A 46 -5.44 -12.18 9.22
C GLY A 46 -4.92 -13.00 8.05
N ARG A 47 -4.33 -12.36 7.05
CA ARG A 47 -3.81 -13.05 5.88
C ARG A 47 -2.50 -13.74 6.21
N SER A 48 -2.17 -14.79 5.46
CA SER A 48 -0.92 -15.51 5.69
C SER A 48 0.30 -14.64 5.34
N SER A 49 1.40 -14.91 6.02
CA SER A 49 2.65 -14.20 5.76
C SER A 49 3.12 -14.39 4.33
N GLY A 50 2.90 -15.58 3.74
CA GLY A 50 3.23 -15.84 2.35
C GLY A 50 2.41 -15.00 1.38
N ALA A 51 1.11 -14.84 1.66
CA ALA A 51 0.23 -14.02 0.82
C ALA A 51 0.66 -12.56 0.87
N ILE A 52 1.03 -12.07 2.04
CA ILE A 52 1.52 -10.70 2.19
C ILE A 52 2.82 -10.51 1.42
N ALA A 53 3.75 -11.47 1.54
CA ALA A 53 5.02 -11.40 0.81
C ALA A 53 4.81 -11.33 -0.69
N GLN A 54 3.90 -12.15 -1.23
CA GLN A 54 3.58 -12.12 -2.66
C GLN A 54 2.97 -10.79 -3.08
N SER A 55 2.07 -10.26 -2.25
CA SER A 55 1.43 -8.98 -2.52
C SER A 55 2.46 -7.85 -2.58
N LEU A 56 3.35 -7.79 -1.59
CA LEU A 56 4.41 -6.78 -1.57
C LEU A 56 5.33 -6.91 -2.77
N ASN A 57 5.68 -8.13 -3.18
CA ASN A 57 6.52 -8.33 -4.36
C ASN A 57 5.84 -7.85 -5.63
N ARG A 58 4.54 -8.08 -5.79
CA ARG A 58 3.81 -7.58 -6.95
C ARG A 58 3.79 -6.05 -6.96
N LEU A 59 3.58 -5.44 -5.79
CA LEU A 59 3.56 -3.98 -5.70
C LEU A 59 4.93 -3.38 -6.04
N ILE A 60 6.02 -4.06 -5.69
CA ILE A 60 7.36 -3.64 -6.09
C ILE A 60 7.51 -3.77 -7.61
N THR A 61 7.08 -4.90 -8.18
CA THR A 61 7.15 -5.13 -9.63
C THR A 61 6.37 -4.06 -10.38
N ASP A 62 5.20 -3.67 -9.85
CA ASP A 62 4.35 -2.65 -10.45
C ASP A 62 4.83 -1.22 -10.15
N ASN A 63 5.93 -1.10 -9.45
CA ASN A 63 6.57 0.18 -9.14
C ASN A 63 5.72 1.09 -8.25
N LEU A 64 4.89 0.51 -7.40
CA LEU A 64 4.11 1.25 -6.41
C LEU A 64 4.81 1.33 -5.06
N LEU A 65 5.65 0.35 -4.76
CA LEU A 65 6.45 0.29 -3.54
C LEU A 65 7.91 0.01 -3.91
N TYR A 66 8.81 0.37 -3.02
CA TYR A 66 10.19 -0.10 -3.07
C TYR A 66 10.61 -0.57 -1.68
N ARG A 67 11.66 -1.37 -1.65
CA ARG A 67 12.21 -1.92 -0.41
C ARG A 67 13.65 -1.45 -0.30
N ASP A 68 14.02 -0.89 0.86
CA ASP A 68 15.40 -0.42 1.06
C ASP A 68 16.31 -1.58 1.51
N ASP A 69 17.58 -1.24 1.77
CA ASP A 69 18.58 -2.24 2.15
C ASP A 69 18.32 -2.88 3.51
N HIS A 70 17.47 -2.26 4.32
CA HIS A 70 17.14 -2.76 5.65
C HIS A 70 15.82 -3.53 5.67
N GLY A 71 15.20 -3.72 4.49
CA GLY A 71 13.94 -4.45 4.41
C GLY A 71 12.72 -3.61 4.76
N VAL A 72 12.86 -2.30 4.79
CA VAL A 72 11.73 -1.39 5.03
C VAL A 72 11.12 -0.99 3.70
N TYR A 73 9.79 -1.03 3.64
CA TYR A 73 9.04 -0.69 2.42
C TYR A 73 8.58 0.76 2.47
N ALA A 74 8.47 1.36 1.31
CA ALA A 74 7.94 2.72 1.18
C ALA A 74 7.26 2.88 -0.17
N TYR A 75 6.40 3.90 -0.28
CA TYR A 75 5.74 4.20 -1.55
C TYR A 75 6.74 4.89 -2.48
N THR A 76 6.69 4.52 -3.76
CA THR A 76 7.55 5.15 -4.77
C THR A 76 7.14 6.58 -5.04
N ALA A 77 5.83 6.88 -4.95
CA ALA A 77 5.31 8.22 -5.16
C ALA A 77 5.12 8.91 -3.81
N PRO A 78 5.71 10.09 -3.61
CA PRO A 78 5.46 10.87 -2.40
C PRO A 78 3.97 11.14 -2.25
N LEU A 79 3.48 11.17 -1.01
CA LEU A 79 2.09 11.47 -0.67
C LEU A 79 1.08 10.40 -1.08
N PHE A 80 1.52 9.26 -1.61
CA PHE A 80 0.60 8.18 -1.94
C PHE A 80 -0.10 7.66 -0.69
N GLY A 81 0.62 7.56 0.42
CA GLY A 81 0.03 7.16 1.70
C GLY A 81 -1.08 8.10 2.15
N ASP A 82 -0.86 9.41 2.00
CA ASP A 82 -1.88 10.41 2.32
C ASP A 82 -3.11 10.24 1.43
N PHE A 83 -2.90 10.04 0.13
CA PHE A 83 -3.98 9.76 -0.81
C PHE A 83 -4.80 8.56 -0.34
N MET A 84 -4.13 7.47 0.01
CA MET A 84 -4.81 6.26 0.45
C MET A 84 -5.65 6.53 1.71
N ARG A 85 -5.08 7.22 2.69
CA ARG A 85 -5.79 7.50 3.94
C ARG A 85 -7.04 8.36 3.72
N ARG A 86 -6.98 9.29 2.75
CA ARG A 86 -8.11 10.17 2.45
C ARG A 86 -9.17 9.51 1.58
N ARG A 87 -8.75 8.75 0.57
CA ARG A 87 -9.66 8.26 -0.47
C ARG A 87 -9.96 6.77 -0.35
N HIS A 88 -9.05 6.00 0.20
CA HIS A 88 -9.19 4.55 0.30
C HIS A 88 -8.70 4.06 1.66
N PRO A 89 -9.44 4.41 2.73
CA PRO A 89 -9.05 3.96 4.06
C PRO A 89 -9.25 2.47 4.21
N ARG A 90 -8.60 1.92 5.24
CA ARG A 90 -8.71 0.49 5.55
C ARG A 90 -10.16 0.08 5.76
N LEU A 91 -10.53 -1.07 5.18
CA LEU A 91 -11.86 -1.63 5.29
C LEU A 91 -11.89 -2.73 6.35
N GLU A 92 -13.08 -3.04 6.87
CA GLU A 92 -13.24 -4.14 7.83
C GLU A 92 -12.75 -5.46 7.25
N GLU A 93 -12.98 -5.68 5.96
CA GLU A 93 -12.55 -6.90 5.27
C GLU A 93 -11.04 -7.02 5.12
N ASP A 94 -10.30 -5.97 5.43
CA ASP A 94 -8.84 -5.98 5.31
C ASP A 94 -8.15 -6.62 6.52
N VAL A 95 -8.88 -7.06 7.51
CA VAL A 95 -8.31 -7.75 8.67
C VAL A 95 -8.12 -9.24 8.42
#